data_92df3f0333cf2c6714cb23d82ed86470
#
_entry.id   92df3f0333cf2c6714cb23d82ed86470
#
_cell.length_a   1.000
_cell.length_b   1.000
_cell.length_c   1.000
_cell.angle_alpha   90.00
_cell.angle_beta   90.00
_cell.angle_gamma   90.00
#
_symmetry.space_group_name_H-M   'P 1'
#
loop_
_entity.id
_entity.type
_entity.pdbx_description
1 polymer ?
#
loop_
_entity_poly.entity_id
_entity_poly.type
_entity_poly.pdbx_seq_one_letter_code
_entity_poly.pdbx_strand_id
1 'polypeptide(L)'
;MFRQPYKQMVSMATNPAGPDINETCCAYNLAKLTKDLNAYHPNDARYMDYYERVLYNQLVGSVNPREYAVLYQYAVGLNASKPWGNETPQATCCGGTGAENHVKYQEAAYFTAADTLWVALYLPTRATWQGLTLRQDCTFPAQRSVVRVEKGKKTFTMKLRVPYWATTGFSVQVNGKELADHYQPGSYVTIDARRWQKGDSVVVNMPFTRHLDFTPDKMDITRKQSYKPMWAAAFMNGPLVMAAKDGPLNTTEADDEL
;
A
#
# COMPACT_ATOMS: atom_id res chain seq x y z
N MET A 1 -12.27 14.94 -14.35
CA MET A 1 -11.28 13.86 -14.32
C MET A 1 -11.19 13.12 -12.99
N PHE A 2 -11.52 13.74 -11.85
CA PHE A 2 -11.50 13.11 -10.51
C PHE A 2 -12.79 12.36 -10.12
N ARG A 3 -13.76 12.22 -11.02
CA ARG A 3 -15.03 11.53 -10.76
C ARG A 3 -14.97 10.01 -10.84
N GLN A 4 -13.92 9.45 -11.42
CA GLN A 4 -13.97 8.06 -11.88
C GLN A 4 -13.59 6.97 -10.88
N PRO A 5 -12.54 7.06 -10.04
CA PRO A 5 -12.21 5.92 -9.16
C PRO A 5 -13.36 5.59 -8.21
N TYR A 6 -14.03 6.61 -7.72
CA TYR A 6 -15.12 6.46 -6.78
C TYR A 6 -16.44 6.01 -7.45
N LYS A 7 -16.80 6.65 -8.57
CA LYS A 7 -17.98 6.23 -9.36
C LYS A 7 -17.80 4.85 -9.96
N GLN A 8 -16.60 4.47 -10.32
CA GLN A 8 -16.31 3.14 -10.83
C GLN A 8 -16.46 2.08 -9.74
N MET A 9 -15.95 2.30 -8.53
CA MET A 9 -16.20 1.39 -7.40
C MET A 9 -17.70 1.23 -7.10
N VAL A 10 -18.47 2.33 -7.18
CA VAL A 10 -19.92 2.30 -6.93
C VAL A 10 -20.69 1.59 -8.03
N SER A 11 -20.35 1.87 -9.30
CA SER A 11 -21.10 1.31 -10.43
C SER A 11 -20.85 -0.21 -10.60
N MET A 12 -19.71 -0.69 -10.12
CA MET A 12 -19.35 -2.12 -10.14
C MET A 12 -20.20 -2.97 -9.22
N ALA A 13 -20.53 -2.47 -8.04
CA ALA A 13 -21.45 -3.17 -7.13
C ALA A 13 -22.90 -3.16 -7.68
N THR A 14 -23.18 -2.30 -8.67
CA THR A 14 -24.53 -2.07 -9.18
C THR A 14 -24.75 -2.42 -10.65
N ASN A 15 -23.70 -2.80 -11.37
CA ASN A 15 -23.82 -3.14 -12.80
C ASN A 15 -23.90 -4.66 -13.02
N PRO A 16 -25.10 -5.24 -13.19
CA PRO A 16 -25.26 -6.66 -13.46
C PRO A 16 -24.80 -7.06 -14.88
N ALA A 17 -24.46 -6.10 -15.74
CA ALA A 17 -24.08 -6.33 -17.13
C ALA A 17 -22.56 -6.36 -17.37
N GLY A 18 -21.75 -6.21 -16.33
CA GLY A 18 -20.29 -6.29 -16.44
C GLY A 18 -19.58 -5.54 -15.32
N PRO A 19 -18.35 -5.89 -15.03
CA PRO A 19 -17.54 -5.20 -14.02
C PRO A 19 -17.20 -3.81 -14.53
N ASP A 20 -17.36 -2.81 -13.70
CA ASP A 20 -16.71 -1.52 -13.91
C ASP A 20 -15.20 -1.70 -13.76
N ILE A 21 -14.47 -0.82 -14.36
CA ILE A 21 -13.07 -1.01 -14.63
C ILE A 21 -12.29 0.13 -13.99
N ASN A 22 -11.28 -0.22 -13.20
CA ASN A 22 -10.30 0.73 -12.70
C ASN A 22 -9.02 0.62 -13.53
N GLU A 23 -8.59 1.71 -14.12
CA GLU A 23 -7.37 1.74 -14.92
C GLU A 23 -6.11 1.83 -14.05
N THR A 24 -5.11 1.00 -14.34
CA THR A 24 -3.84 0.98 -13.62
C THR A 24 -3.12 2.34 -13.69
N CYS A 25 -3.20 3.06 -14.82
CA CYS A 25 -2.60 4.39 -14.95
C CYS A 25 -3.26 5.43 -14.03
N CYS A 26 -4.56 5.36 -13.80
CA CYS A 26 -5.26 6.24 -12.87
C CYS A 26 -4.76 6.00 -11.44
N ALA A 27 -4.65 4.73 -11.02
CA ALA A 27 -4.14 4.36 -9.72
C ALA A 27 -2.69 4.86 -9.51
N TYR A 28 -1.84 4.67 -10.51
CA TYR A 28 -0.45 5.10 -10.44
C TYR A 28 -0.30 6.63 -10.38
N ASN A 29 -1.06 7.39 -11.18
CA ASN A 29 -1.01 8.84 -11.12
C ASN A 29 -1.53 9.40 -9.79
N LEU A 30 -2.53 8.77 -9.18
CA LEU A 30 -2.98 9.12 -7.84
C LEU A 30 -1.93 8.78 -6.79
N ALA A 31 -1.21 7.66 -6.92
CA ALA A 31 -0.09 7.34 -6.05
C ALA A 31 1.03 8.39 -6.15
N LYS A 32 1.40 8.83 -7.36
CA LYS A 32 2.38 9.91 -7.56
C LYS A 32 1.94 11.20 -6.88
N LEU A 33 0.71 11.63 -7.13
CA LEU A 33 0.14 12.83 -6.49
C LEU A 33 0.17 12.72 -4.97
N THR A 34 -0.18 11.55 -4.43
CA THR A 34 -0.17 11.31 -2.99
C THR A 34 1.23 11.39 -2.40
N LYS A 35 2.23 10.80 -3.08
CA LYS A 35 3.64 10.93 -2.69
C LYS A 35 4.09 12.39 -2.66
N ASP A 36 3.73 13.16 -3.69
CA ASP A 36 4.09 14.57 -3.77
C ASP A 36 3.41 15.40 -2.68
N LEU A 37 2.14 15.16 -2.39
CA LEU A 37 1.44 15.79 -1.27
C LEU A 37 2.05 15.44 0.08
N ASN A 38 2.50 14.19 0.27
CA ASN A 38 3.20 13.79 1.49
C ASN A 38 4.52 14.56 1.69
N ALA A 39 5.21 14.94 0.61
CA ALA A 39 6.44 15.73 0.73
C ALA A 39 6.18 17.13 1.36
N TYR A 40 5.00 17.70 1.15
CA TYR A 40 4.58 18.95 1.78
C TYR A 40 3.98 18.77 3.18
N HIS A 41 3.43 17.60 3.46
CA HIS A 41 2.75 17.27 4.72
C HIS A 41 3.27 15.95 5.32
N PRO A 42 4.58 15.83 5.62
CA PRO A 42 5.21 14.54 5.93
C PRO A 42 4.78 13.92 7.27
N ASN A 43 4.05 14.66 8.10
CA ASN A 43 3.49 14.17 9.36
C ASN A 43 2.05 13.67 9.25
N ASP A 44 1.43 13.81 8.08
CA ASP A 44 0.09 13.28 7.82
C ASP A 44 0.17 11.88 7.21
N ALA A 45 0.05 10.86 8.06
CA ALA A 45 0.19 9.47 7.63
C ALA A 45 -0.86 9.03 6.62
N ARG A 46 -2.00 9.74 6.49
CA ARG A 46 -3.09 9.39 5.57
C ARG A 46 -2.64 9.30 4.12
N TYR A 47 -1.69 10.15 3.70
CA TYR A 47 -1.14 10.09 2.35
C TYR A 47 -0.44 8.76 2.10
N MET A 48 0.41 8.33 3.03
CA MET A 48 1.17 7.10 2.86
C MET A 48 0.34 5.84 3.14
N ASP A 49 -0.71 5.93 3.94
CA ASP A 49 -1.70 4.86 4.09
C ASP A 49 -2.47 4.63 2.78
N TYR A 50 -2.87 5.71 2.09
CA TYR A 50 -3.46 5.61 0.76
C TYR A 50 -2.48 5.06 -0.28
N TYR A 51 -1.24 5.57 -0.29
CA TYR A 51 -0.20 5.10 -1.21
C TYR A 51 0.05 3.60 -1.04
N GLU A 52 0.22 3.13 0.19
CA GLU A 52 0.44 1.72 0.51
C GLU A 52 -0.71 0.83 0.02
N ARG A 53 -1.96 1.26 0.27
CA ARG A 53 -3.15 0.55 -0.19
C ARG A 53 -3.18 0.40 -1.73
N VAL A 54 -2.91 1.48 -2.45
CA VAL A 54 -2.85 1.47 -3.91
C VAL A 54 -1.69 0.61 -4.39
N LEU A 55 -0.53 0.73 -3.76
CA LEU A 55 0.66 -0.03 -4.12
C LEU A 55 0.38 -1.54 -4.08
N TYR A 56 -0.09 -2.06 -2.94
CA TYR A 56 -0.30 -3.50 -2.80
C TYR A 56 -1.48 -4.02 -3.62
N ASN A 57 -2.62 -3.33 -3.56
CA ASN A 57 -3.87 -3.90 -4.05
C ASN A 57 -4.18 -3.55 -5.51
N GLN A 58 -3.54 -2.54 -6.06
CA GLN A 58 -3.71 -2.15 -7.46
C GLN A 58 -2.44 -2.29 -8.28
N LEU A 59 -1.34 -1.63 -7.91
CA LEU A 59 -0.14 -1.62 -8.75
C LEU A 59 0.55 -2.99 -8.78
N VAL A 60 0.91 -3.54 -7.63
CA VAL A 60 1.48 -4.89 -7.56
C VAL A 60 0.46 -5.93 -8.01
N GLY A 61 -0.79 -5.78 -7.59
CA GLY A 61 -1.87 -6.66 -8.00
C GLY A 61 -2.18 -6.63 -9.51
N SER A 62 -1.68 -5.64 -10.30
CA SER A 62 -1.84 -5.59 -11.76
C SER A 62 -0.86 -6.47 -12.51
N VAL A 63 0.18 -6.95 -11.86
CA VAL A 63 1.21 -7.75 -12.52
C VAL A 63 0.74 -9.19 -12.68
N ASN A 64 0.86 -9.73 -13.88
CA ASN A 64 0.74 -11.15 -14.11
C ASN A 64 2.05 -11.84 -13.65
N PRO A 65 2.03 -12.65 -12.60
CA PRO A 65 3.25 -13.28 -12.09
C PRO A 65 3.84 -14.34 -13.04
N ARG A 66 3.05 -14.81 -14.02
CA ARG A 66 3.46 -15.86 -14.97
C ARG A 66 4.06 -15.31 -16.27
N GLU A 67 3.66 -14.12 -16.71
CA GLU A 67 3.95 -13.61 -18.05
C GLU A 67 4.56 -12.21 -18.08
N TYR A 68 4.91 -11.63 -16.94
CA TYR A 68 5.51 -10.29 -16.81
C TYR A 68 4.70 -9.16 -17.47
N ALA A 69 3.38 -9.36 -17.57
CA ALA A 69 2.47 -8.42 -18.16
C ALA A 69 1.72 -7.63 -17.08
N VAL A 70 1.23 -6.45 -17.45
CA VAL A 70 0.47 -5.56 -16.58
C VAL A 70 -0.95 -5.43 -17.10
N LEU A 71 -1.93 -5.61 -16.23
CA LEU A 71 -3.33 -5.38 -16.59
C LEU A 71 -3.57 -3.90 -16.88
N TYR A 72 -4.28 -3.64 -17.99
CA TYR A 72 -4.79 -2.30 -18.29
C TYR A 72 -5.89 -1.94 -17.29
N GLN A 73 -6.83 -2.84 -17.11
CA GLN A 73 -8.05 -2.61 -16.37
C GLN A 73 -8.23 -3.69 -15.31
N TYR A 74 -8.65 -3.25 -14.14
CA TYR A 74 -9.05 -4.11 -13.05
C TYR A 74 -10.56 -4.19 -12.98
N ALA A 75 -11.06 -5.38 -12.97
CA ALA A 75 -12.40 -5.61 -12.49
C ALA A 75 -12.38 -5.57 -10.95
N VAL A 76 -13.30 -4.83 -10.36
CA VAL A 76 -13.51 -4.72 -8.91
C VAL A 76 -14.97 -5.02 -8.60
N GLY A 77 -15.28 -5.68 -7.51
CA GLY A 77 -16.65 -5.97 -7.07
C GLY A 77 -17.02 -7.43 -7.17
N LEU A 78 -18.32 -7.70 -7.08
CA LEU A 78 -18.86 -9.06 -7.15
C LEU A 78 -18.64 -9.64 -8.55
N ASN A 79 -18.24 -10.92 -8.61
CA ASN A 79 -17.93 -11.64 -9.84
C ASN A 79 -16.79 -11.00 -10.67
N ALA A 80 -15.95 -10.19 -10.03
CA ALA A 80 -14.79 -9.62 -10.69
C ALA A 80 -13.74 -10.71 -10.94
N SER A 81 -13.11 -10.66 -12.12
CA SER A 81 -11.99 -11.53 -12.47
C SER A 81 -10.86 -10.70 -13.07
N LYS A 82 -9.63 -11.17 -12.93
CA LYS A 82 -8.49 -10.59 -13.64
C LYS A 82 -8.42 -11.23 -15.03
N PRO A 83 -8.59 -10.47 -16.10
CA PRO A 83 -8.57 -10.99 -17.47
C PRO A 83 -7.12 -11.23 -17.93
N TRP A 84 -6.43 -12.16 -17.28
CA TRP A 84 -5.09 -12.57 -17.72
C TRP A 84 -5.17 -13.07 -19.17
N GLY A 85 -4.21 -12.66 -20.01
CA GLY A 85 -4.22 -12.92 -21.45
C GLY A 85 -4.74 -11.75 -22.30
N ASN A 86 -5.31 -10.71 -21.69
CA ASN A 86 -5.62 -9.42 -22.32
C ASN A 86 -4.64 -8.36 -21.83
N GLU A 87 -3.36 -8.67 -21.93
CA GLU A 87 -2.30 -7.78 -21.51
C GLU A 87 -2.32 -6.50 -22.33
N THR A 88 -1.93 -5.45 -21.68
CA THR A 88 -1.92 -4.11 -22.24
C THR A 88 -0.91 -4.02 -23.38
N PRO A 89 -1.31 -3.58 -24.57
CA PRO A 89 -0.36 -3.21 -25.60
C PRO A 89 0.63 -2.17 -25.08
N GLN A 90 1.91 -2.36 -25.37
CA GLN A 90 3.00 -1.50 -24.88
C GLN A 90 2.82 0.00 -25.18
N ALA A 91 2.12 0.32 -26.26
CA ALA A 91 1.86 1.69 -26.71
C ALA A 91 0.61 2.35 -26.08
N THR A 92 0.16 1.88 -24.91
CA THR A 92 -0.98 2.48 -24.20
C THR A 92 -0.54 3.21 -22.94
N CYS A 93 -1.45 4.04 -22.37
CA CYS A 93 -1.16 4.75 -21.13
C CYS A 93 -0.83 3.78 -19.97
N CYS A 94 -1.58 2.69 -19.84
CA CYS A 94 -1.34 1.70 -18.78
C CYS A 94 -0.10 0.82 -19.06
N GLY A 95 0.25 0.59 -20.32
CA GLY A 95 1.51 -0.06 -20.70
C GLY A 95 2.72 0.78 -20.27
N GLY A 96 2.71 2.07 -20.55
CA GLY A 96 3.77 3.00 -20.15
C GLY A 96 3.87 3.15 -18.64
N THR A 97 2.76 3.40 -17.96
CA THR A 97 2.73 3.52 -16.49
C THR A 97 3.03 2.19 -15.79
N GLY A 98 2.65 1.06 -16.38
CA GLY A 98 2.98 -0.27 -15.89
C GLY A 98 4.49 -0.52 -15.90
N ALA A 99 5.17 -0.15 -16.99
CA ALA A 99 6.62 -0.23 -17.06
C ALA A 99 7.31 0.71 -16.06
N GLU A 100 6.79 1.93 -15.88
CA GLU A 100 7.38 2.93 -14.97
C GLU A 100 7.18 2.57 -13.49
N ASN A 101 5.98 2.17 -13.09
CA ASN A 101 5.62 2.09 -11.67
C ASN A 101 6.48 1.07 -10.91
N HIS A 102 6.85 -0.05 -11.53
CA HIS A 102 7.59 -1.13 -10.88
C HIS A 102 9.01 -0.75 -10.47
N VAL A 103 9.60 0.27 -11.08
CA VAL A 103 10.92 0.79 -10.72
C VAL A 103 10.86 1.99 -9.76
N LYS A 104 9.64 2.45 -9.40
CA LYS A 104 9.41 3.67 -8.63
C LYS A 104 8.97 3.45 -7.18
N TYR A 105 8.64 2.25 -6.77
CA TYR A 105 8.10 1.97 -5.43
C TYR A 105 8.99 2.48 -4.31
N GLN A 106 10.31 2.35 -4.46
CA GLN A 106 11.28 2.73 -3.45
C GLN A 106 11.37 4.25 -3.23
N GLU A 107 10.96 5.07 -4.20
CA GLU A 107 10.99 6.52 -4.08
C GLU A 107 10.09 7.05 -2.94
N ALA A 108 9.07 6.29 -2.55
CA ALA A 108 8.15 6.63 -1.47
C ALA A 108 8.52 6.01 -0.12
N ALA A 109 9.65 5.28 -0.02
CA ALA A 109 10.04 4.61 1.21
C ALA A 109 10.50 5.61 2.29
N TYR A 110 11.18 6.68 1.88
CA TYR A 110 11.72 7.68 2.79
C TYR A 110 11.42 9.10 2.33
N PHE A 111 11.18 9.96 3.31
CA PHE A 111 11.16 11.42 3.13
C PHE A 111 12.15 12.06 4.07
N THR A 112 12.73 13.18 3.68
CA THR A 112 13.74 13.87 4.47
C THR A 112 13.54 15.38 4.43
N ALA A 113 13.77 16.02 5.55
CA ALA A 113 13.84 17.47 5.64
C ALA A 113 14.84 17.86 6.73
N ALA A 114 15.85 18.70 6.38
CA ALA A 114 16.88 19.13 7.31
C ALA A 114 17.49 17.96 8.12
N ASP A 115 17.13 17.85 9.38
CA ASP A 115 17.61 16.83 10.31
C ASP A 115 16.49 15.85 10.74
N THR A 116 15.54 15.59 9.86
CA THR A 116 14.47 14.61 10.09
C THR A 116 14.38 13.64 8.92
N LEU A 117 14.26 12.36 9.25
CA LEU A 117 14.00 11.27 8.32
C LEU A 117 12.67 10.62 8.67
N TRP A 118 11.77 10.49 7.71
CA TRP A 118 10.53 9.71 7.81
C TRP A 118 10.72 8.37 7.10
N VAL A 119 10.47 7.27 7.80
CA VAL A 119 10.29 5.95 7.21
C VAL A 119 8.81 5.79 6.92
N ALA A 120 8.43 6.02 5.68
CA ALA A 120 7.04 6.15 5.25
C ALA A 120 6.45 4.84 4.72
N LEU A 121 7.28 3.99 4.09
CA LEU A 121 6.92 2.64 3.66
C LEU A 121 7.97 1.63 4.11
N TYR A 122 7.49 0.44 4.42
CA TYR A 122 8.33 -0.68 4.86
C TYR A 122 8.61 -1.61 3.68
N LEU A 123 9.66 -1.26 2.92
CA LEU A 123 10.11 -1.97 1.72
C LEU A 123 11.58 -2.39 1.88
N PRO A 124 12.00 -3.52 1.30
CA PRO A 124 13.41 -3.84 1.24
C PRO A 124 14.16 -2.78 0.43
N THR A 125 14.99 -1.98 1.10
CA THR A 125 15.64 -0.83 0.48
C THR A 125 17.04 -0.58 1.03
N ARG A 126 17.86 0.09 0.22
CA ARG A 126 19.12 0.69 0.66
C ARG A 126 19.18 2.11 0.14
N ALA A 127 19.32 3.08 1.04
CA ALA A 127 19.31 4.50 0.72
C ALA A 127 20.54 5.21 1.29
N THR A 128 20.98 6.24 0.59
CA THR A 128 22.03 7.13 1.07
C THR A 128 21.49 8.53 1.24
N TRP A 129 21.70 9.11 2.41
CA TRP A 129 21.27 10.47 2.75
C TRP A 129 22.33 11.19 3.55
N GLN A 130 22.85 12.30 3.03
CA GLN A 130 23.84 13.17 3.68
C GLN A 130 25.02 12.39 4.31
N GLY A 131 25.59 11.44 3.55
CA GLY A 131 26.72 10.62 3.98
C GLY A 131 26.38 9.43 4.89
N LEU A 132 25.11 9.27 5.25
CA LEU A 132 24.60 8.12 5.96
C LEU A 132 24.08 7.08 4.94
N THR A 133 24.37 5.80 5.13
CA THR A 133 23.75 4.72 4.38
C THR A 133 22.84 3.92 5.31
N LEU A 134 21.57 3.87 4.95
CA LEU A 134 20.53 3.09 5.64
C LEU A 134 20.18 1.87 4.81
N ARG A 135 19.91 0.77 5.47
CA ARG A 135 19.32 -0.44 4.89
C ARG A 135 18.06 -0.80 5.67
N GLN A 136 17.00 -1.08 4.93
CA GLN A 136 15.76 -1.60 5.48
C GLN A 136 15.58 -3.04 5.01
N ASP A 137 15.53 -3.96 5.96
CA ASP A 137 15.31 -5.38 5.74
C ASP A 137 13.89 -5.74 6.22
N CYS A 138 13.06 -6.25 5.31
CA CYS A 138 11.72 -6.72 5.62
C CYS A 138 11.23 -7.67 4.52
N THR A 139 10.14 -8.38 4.78
CA THR A 139 9.35 -9.05 3.73
C THR A 139 8.48 -8.01 3.01
N PHE A 140 7.88 -8.40 1.90
CA PHE A 140 6.96 -7.56 1.14
C PHE A 140 5.69 -8.36 0.86
N PRO A 141 4.55 -8.01 1.48
CA PRO A 141 4.30 -6.96 2.48
C PRO A 141 4.94 -7.27 3.85
N ALA A 142 5.21 -6.21 4.63
CA ALA A 142 5.98 -6.32 5.85
C ALA A 142 5.10 -6.42 7.10
N GLN A 143 5.35 -7.44 7.93
CA GLN A 143 4.87 -7.48 9.33
C GLN A 143 5.98 -7.11 10.33
N ARG A 144 7.20 -7.07 9.85
CA ARG A 144 8.37 -6.65 10.60
C ARG A 144 9.37 -5.99 9.67
N SER A 145 9.94 -4.89 10.11
CA SER A 145 11.00 -4.18 9.39
C SER A 145 12.16 -3.87 10.30
N VAL A 146 13.37 -3.93 9.76
CA VAL A 146 14.58 -3.56 10.48
C VAL A 146 15.34 -2.51 9.66
N VAL A 147 15.40 -1.30 10.16
CA VAL A 147 16.20 -0.21 9.58
C VAL A 147 17.56 -0.20 10.26
N ARG A 148 18.64 -0.36 9.51
CA ARG A 148 20.02 -0.36 10.01
C ARG A 148 20.83 0.78 9.41
N VAL A 149 21.73 1.34 10.24
CA VAL A 149 22.78 2.22 9.75
C VAL A 149 23.97 1.37 9.30
N GLU A 150 24.17 1.25 8.00
CA GLU A 150 25.30 0.48 7.43
C GLU A 150 26.59 1.29 7.40
N LYS A 151 26.48 2.61 7.16
CA LYS A 151 27.64 3.48 7.00
C LYS A 151 27.32 4.91 7.46
N GLY A 152 28.35 5.60 7.92
CA GLY A 152 28.26 7.01 8.29
C GLY A 152 27.83 7.22 9.73
N LYS A 153 27.70 8.49 10.07
CA LYS A 153 27.20 8.97 11.36
C LYS A 153 26.54 10.32 11.17
N LYS A 154 25.39 10.55 11.81
CA LYS A 154 24.64 11.81 11.73
C LYS A 154 23.70 11.92 12.92
N THR A 155 23.50 13.13 13.41
CA THR A 155 22.46 13.43 14.40
C THR A 155 21.18 13.83 13.67
N PHE A 156 20.08 13.11 13.90
CA PHE A 156 18.77 13.42 13.31
C PHE A 156 17.63 12.77 14.08
N THR A 157 16.42 13.29 13.87
CA THR A 157 15.15 12.72 14.33
C THR A 157 14.67 11.69 13.32
N MET A 158 14.28 10.50 13.77
CA MET A 158 13.65 9.49 12.92
C MET A 158 12.16 9.37 13.25
N LYS A 159 11.32 9.42 12.21
CA LYS A 159 9.88 9.21 12.33
C LYS A 159 9.49 7.95 11.58
N LEU A 160 8.72 7.09 12.24
CA LEU A 160 8.30 5.79 11.73
C LEU A 160 6.79 5.80 11.56
N ARG A 161 6.29 5.51 10.38
CA ARG A 161 4.84 5.43 10.16
C ARG A 161 4.24 4.28 10.96
N VAL A 162 3.16 4.56 11.65
CA VAL A 162 2.25 3.56 12.21
C VAL A 162 1.10 3.39 11.22
N PRO A 163 1.06 2.31 10.43
CA PRO A 163 0.00 2.13 9.45
C PRO A 163 -1.39 2.15 10.10
N TYR A 164 -2.40 2.66 9.39
CA TYR A 164 -3.77 2.76 9.92
C TYR A 164 -4.35 1.41 10.34
N TRP A 165 -3.94 0.33 9.68
CA TRP A 165 -4.37 -1.03 9.94
C TRP A 165 -3.62 -1.71 11.11
N ALA A 166 -2.52 -1.12 11.59
CA ALA A 166 -1.72 -1.68 12.69
C ALA A 166 -2.35 -1.32 14.06
N THR A 167 -3.53 -1.85 14.32
CA THR A 167 -4.35 -1.50 15.48
C THR A 167 -3.93 -2.19 16.77
N THR A 168 -3.19 -3.29 16.68
CA THR A 168 -2.69 -4.05 17.84
C THR A 168 -1.29 -4.59 17.56
N GLY A 169 -0.49 -4.74 18.62
CA GLY A 169 0.83 -5.39 18.55
C GLY A 169 1.91 -4.58 17.84
N PHE A 170 1.66 -3.32 17.47
CA PHE A 170 2.71 -2.46 16.94
C PHE A 170 3.74 -2.17 18.03
N SER A 171 5.02 -2.29 17.71
CA SER A 171 6.11 -1.97 18.64
C SER A 171 7.35 -1.51 17.91
N VAL A 172 8.16 -0.72 18.61
CA VAL A 172 9.43 -0.20 18.11
C VAL A 172 10.54 -0.50 19.10
N GLN A 173 11.66 -1.00 18.60
CA GLN A 173 12.88 -1.18 19.39
C GLN A 173 14.03 -0.40 18.76
N VAL A 174 14.82 0.28 19.57
CA VAL A 174 16.06 0.97 19.17
C VAL A 174 17.23 0.28 19.82
N ASN A 175 18.11 -0.31 19.02
CA ASN A 175 19.28 -1.08 19.51
C ASN A 175 18.89 -2.16 20.54
N GLY A 176 17.78 -2.87 20.29
CA GLY A 176 17.26 -3.92 21.14
C GLY A 176 16.50 -3.44 22.39
N LYS A 177 16.43 -2.13 22.63
CA LYS A 177 15.64 -1.56 23.73
C LYS A 177 14.29 -1.10 23.21
N GLU A 178 13.22 -1.53 23.84
CA GLU A 178 11.87 -1.13 23.48
C GLU A 178 11.66 0.36 23.76
N LEU A 179 11.05 1.04 22.80
CA LEU A 179 10.61 2.41 22.94
C LEU A 179 9.22 2.35 23.61
N ALA A 180 9.16 2.72 24.89
CA ALA A 180 7.92 2.80 25.64
C ALA A 180 7.12 4.02 25.18
N ASP A 181 6.19 3.82 24.25
CA ASP A 181 5.31 4.86 23.75
C ASP A 181 3.93 4.29 23.42
N HIS A 182 2.92 5.17 23.42
CA HIS A 182 1.58 4.81 22.96
C HIS A 182 1.49 5.06 21.45
N TYR A 183 1.38 3.98 20.69
CA TYR A 183 1.30 4.04 19.23
C TYR A 183 -0.14 4.20 18.77
N GLN A 184 -0.37 5.20 17.95
CA GLN A 184 -1.69 5.45 17.37
C GLN A 184 -1.68 5.07 15.88
N PRO A 185 -2.55 4.16 15.42
CA PRO A 185 -2.69 3.85 14.01
C PRO A 185 -2.98 5.11 13.17
N GLY A 186 -2.42 5.17 11.97
CA GLY A 186 -2.54 6.34 11.09
C GLY A 186 -1.72 7.56 11.57
N SER A 187 -0.59 7.33 12.25
CA SER A 187 0.29 8.38 12.76
C SER A 187 1.78 8.10 12.51
N TYR A 188 2.63 8.88 13.13
CA TYR A 188 4.07 8.65 13.17
C TYR A 188 4.59 8.59 14.60
N VAL A 189 5.39 7.57 14.90
CA VAL A 189 6.23 7.52 16.10
C VAL A 189 7.48 8.35 15.87
N THR A 190 7.85 9.15 16.83
CA THR A 190 9.08 9.98 16.78
C THR A 190 10.13 9.38 17.68
N ILE A 191 11.29 9.10 17.12
CA ILE A 191 12.53 8.88 17.88
C ILE A 191 13.27 10.20 17.84
N ASP A 192 13.38 10.86 18.97
CA ASP A 192 14.00 12.16 19.10
C ASP A 192 15.43 12.20 18.57
N ALA A 193 15.90 13.39 18.25
CA ALA A 193 17.20 13.60 17.68
C ALA A 193 18.30 12.95 18.53
N ARG A 194 18.99 12.01 17.93
CA ARG A 194 20.14 11.32 18.51
C ARG A 194 21.22 11.11 17.47
N ARG A 195 22.44 10.88 17.94
CA ARG A 195 23.53 10.49 17.04
C ARG A 195 23.34 9.05 16.60
N TRP A 196 23.08 8.87 15.32
CA TRP A 196 23.04 7.59 14.64
C TRP A 196 24.38 7.26 14.02
N GLN A 197 24.81 6.02 14.08
CA GLN A 197 26.09 5.56 13.56
C GLN A 197 26.01 4.11 13.07
N LYS A 198 27.04 3.68 12.36
CA LYS A 198 27.14 2.29 11.88
C LYS A 198 26.90 1.29 13.02
N GLY A 199 26.01 0.34 12.78
CA GLY A 199 25.60 -0.70 13.73
C GLY A 199 24.30 -0.38 14.47
N ASP A 200 23.84 0.88 14.50
CA ASP A 200 22.55 1.21 15.07
C ASP A 200 21.42 0.58 14.24
N SER A 201 20.36 0.16 14.92
CA SER A 201 19.20 -0.46 14.31
C SER A 201 17.89 -0.03 14.98
N VAL A 202 16.84 0.03 14.16
CA VAL A 202 15.46 0.21 14.60
C VAL A 202 14.65 -0.97 14.09
N VAL A 203 13.98 -1.66 14.99
CA VAL A 203 13.06 -2.75 14.66
C VAL A 203 11.64 -2.24 14.82
N VAL A 204 10.82 -2.41 13.80
CA VAL A 204 9.39 -2.11 13.82
C VAL A 204 8.64 -3.42 13.63
N ASN A 205 7.78 -3.77 14.57
CA ASN A 205 6.84 -4.86 14.43
C ASN A 205 5.44 -4.29 14.18
N MET A 206 4.74 -4.85 13.22
CA MET A 206 3.42 -4.42 12.79
C MET A 206 2.63 -5.64 12.31
N PRO A 207 2.21 -6.51 13.25
CA PRO A 207 1.47 -7.72 12.89
C PRO A 207 0.19 -7.35 12.16
N PHE A 208 -0.17 -8.13 11.14
CA PHE A 208 -1.39 -7.90 10.38
C PHE A 208 -2.61 -8.12 11.27
N THR A 209 -3.53 -7.17 11.19
CA THR A 209 -4.84 -7.25 11.84
C THR A 209 -5.92 -7.38 10.78
N ARG A 210 -6.95 -8.19 11.06
CA ARG A 210 -8.12 -8.31 10.20
C ARG A 210 -9.09 -7.19 10.54
N HIS A 211 -9.59 -6.50 9.52
CA HIS A 211 -10.53 -5.41 9.70
C HIS A 211 -11.41 -5.22 8.45
N LEU A 212 -12.37 -4.31 8.55
CA LEU A 212 -13.21 -3.89 7.44
C LEU A 212 -12.89 -2.44 7.08
N ASP A 213 -12.62 -2.21 5.80
CA ASP A 213 -12.57 -0.86 5.25
C ASP A 213 -13.91 -0.55 4.59
N PHE A 214 -14.57 0.46 5.11
CA PHE A 214 -15.86 0.90 4.58
C PHE A 214 -15.67 1.98 3.51
N THR A 215 -16.59 2.01 2.55
CA THR A 215 -16.68 3.16 1.64
C THR A 215 -17.01 4.42 2.43
N PRO A 216 -16.50 5.60 2.03
CA PRO A 216 -16.76 6.86 2.73
C PRO A 216 -18.24 7.26 2.71
N ASP A 217 -18.99 6.80 1.70
CA ASP A 217 -20.39 7.11 1.52
C ASP A 217 -21.24 5.84 1.42
N LYS A 218 -22.50 5.95 1.82
CA LYS A 218 -23.49 4.91 1.55
C LYS A 218 -23.73 4.81 0.05
N MET A 219 -23.73 3.58 -0.44
CA MET A 219 -23.91 3.27 -1.84
C MET A 219 -25.34 2.81 -2.10
N ASP A 220 -25.88 3.25 -3.22
CA ASP A 220 -27.11 2.73 -3.77
C ASP A 220 -26.77 1.48 -4.61
N ILE A 221 -26.99 0.31 -4.03
CA ILE A 221 -26.56 -0.97 -4.61
C ILE A 221 -27.65 -1.57 -5.49
N THR A 222 -28.85 -1.02 -5.52
CA THR A 222 -29.97 -1.63 -6.25
C THR A 222 -30.63 -0.69 -7.25
N ARG A 223 -30.73 -1.11 -8.50
CA ARG A 223 -31.54 -0.47 -9.55
C ARG A 223 -33.05 -0.77 -9.45
N LYS A 224 -33.51 -1.47 -8.41
CA LYS A 224 -34.92 -1.85 -8.23
C LYS A 224 -35.51 -1.25 -6.97
N GLN A 225 -36.46 -0.42 -7.15
CA GLN A 225 -37.58 0.18 -6.42
C GLN A 225 -37.71 0.14 -4.88
N SER A 226 -36.77 -0.39 -4.10
CA SER A 226 -36.82 -0.24 -2.63
C SER A 226 -35.40 -0.05 -2.07
N TYR A 227 -34.96 1.18 -2.06
CA TYR A 227 -33.58 1.53 -1.73
C TYR A 227 -33.40 1.72 -0.23
N LYS A 228 -32.56 0.88 0.37
CA LYS A 228 -31.86 1.28 1.61
C LYS A 228 -30.40 1.52 1.23
N PRO A 229 -29.87 2.74 1.37
CA PRO A 229 -28.44 2.97 1.15
C PRO A 229 -27.62 2.06 2.07
N MET A 230 -26.71 1.28 1.49
CA MET A 230 -25.86 0.33 2.23
C MET A 230 -24.41 0.76 2.17
N TRP A 231 -23.66 0.39 3.19
CA TRP A 231 -22.20 0.52 3.17
C TRP A 231 -21.60 -0.64 2.40
N ALA A 232 -20.69 -0.34 1.47
CA ALA A 232 -19.80 -1.36 0.97
C ALA A 232 -18.57 -1.46 1.86
N ALA A 233 -18.08 -2.68 2.06
CA ALA A 233 -16.89 -2.93 2.86
C ALA A 233 -15.97 -3.93 2.17
N ALA A 234 -14.67 -3.73 2.30
CA ALA A 234 -13.65 -4.68 1.93
C ALA A 234 -13.12 -5.39 3.18
N PHE A 235 -12.99 -6.72 3.10
CA PHE A 235 -12.26 -7.47 4.11
C PHE A 235 -10.77 -7.26 3.93
N MET A 236 -10.10 -6.84 5.00
CA MET A 236 -8.67 -6.54 4.99
C MET A 236 -7.89 -7.46 5.92
N ASN A 237 -6.65 -7.77 5.53
CA ASN A 237 -5.66 -8.39 6.41
C ASN A 237 -4.37 -7.55 6.34
N GLY A 238 -4.14 -6.72 7.35
CA GLY A 238 -3.15 -5.66 7.26
C GLY A 238 -3.43 -4.75 6.07
N PRO A 239 -2.47 -4.47 5.18
CA PRO A 239 -2.67 -3.61 4.02
C PRO A 239 -3.40 -4.30 2.84
N LEU A 240 -3.68 -5.60 2.94
CA LEU A 240 -4.15 -6.42 1.82
C LEU A 240 -5.66 -6.56 1.80
N VAL A 241 -6.26 -6.34 0.64
CA VAL A 241 -7.66 -6.69 0.37
C VAL A 241 -7.77 -8.20 0.22
N MET A 242 -8.67 -8.80 0.97
CA MET A 242 -8.98 -10.22 0.88
C MET A 242 -10.09 -10.45 -0.13
N ALA A 243 -9.89 -11.37 -1.05
CA ALA A 243 -10.90 -11.79 -2.02
C ALA A 243 -11.41 -13.19 -1.68
N ALA A 244 -12.71 -13.37 -1.78
CA ALA A 244 -13.30 -14.72 -1.82
C ALA A 244 -13.19 -15.25 -3.24
N LYS A 245 -12.58 -16.44 -3.39
CA LYS A 245 -12.60 -17.16 -4.66
C LYS A 245 -13.93 -17.92 -4.73
N ASP A 246 -14.78 -17.54 -5.67
CA ASP A 246 -15.96 -18.31 -6.02
C ASP A 246 -15.59 -19.23 -7.18
N GLY A 247 -15.75 -20.54 -7.00
CA GLY A 247 -15.44 -21.55 -8.01
C GLY A 247 -16.14 -22.86 -7.66
N PRO A 248 -16.35 -23.77 -8.62
CA PRO A 248 -16.93 -25.06 -8.33
C PRO A 248 -16.04 -25.78 -7.28
N LEU A 249 -16.66 -26.23 -6.21
CA LEU A 249 -16.02 -26.94 -5.09
C LEU A 249 -15.28 -28.24 -5.48
N ASN A 250 -15.25 -28.58 -6.78
CA ASN A 250 -14.74 -29.84 -7.32
C ASN A 250 -13.66 -29.68 -8.39
N THR A 251 -12.92 -28.60 -8.41
CA THR A 251 -11.73 -28.56 -9.27
C THR A 251 -10.59 -29.30 -8.59
N THR A 252 -10.30 -30.49 -9.07
CA THR A 252 -9.10 -31.30 -8.72
C THR A 252 -7.85 -30.77 -9.40
N GLU A 253 -7.78 -29.50 -9.67
CA GLU A 253 -6.57 -28.90 -10.21
C GLU A 253 -5.76 -28.29 -9.07
N ALA A 254 -4.57 -28.81 -8.93
CA ALA A 254 -3.54 -28.33 -8.02
C ALA A 254 -3.05 -26.94 -8.44
N ASP A 255 -3.86 -25.91 -8.14
CA ASP A 255 -3.49 -24.49 -8.22
C ASP A 255 -3.03 -23.97 -6.84
N ASP A 256 -2.60 -24.85 -5.96
CA ASP A 256 -2.30 -24.57 -4.57
C ASP A 256 -0.83 -24.21 -4.31
N GLU A 257 -0.11 -23.74 -5.29
CA GLU A 257 1.23 -23.17 -5.06
C GLU A 257 1.28 -21.70 -5.44
N LEU A 258 0.88 -20.84 -4.49
CA LEU A 258 1.32 -19.46 -4.38
C LEU A 258 1.82 -19.20 -2.96
#